data_9eaef90e7a4ccd7c6a71f1adbcf6cc13
#
_entry.id   9eaef90e7a4ccd7c6a71f1adbcf6cc13
#
_cell.length_a   1.000
_cell.length_b   1.000
_cell.length_c   1.000
_cell.angle_alpha   90.00
_cell.angle_beta   90.00
_cell.angle_gamma   90.00
#
_symmetry.space_group_name_H-M   'P 1'
#
loop_
_entity.id
_entity.type
_entity.pdbx_description
1 polymer ?
#
loop_
_entity_poly.entity_id
_entity_poly.type
_entity_poly.pdbx_seq_one_letter_code
_entity_poly.pdbx_strand_id
1 'polypeptide(L)'
;TTPLLIVFLFFVGISFCAKDLINNFINIDKHKDSNLWLNNFQIFNILAFLNIVIMLSYIILFNSTLYGGWRHTYFLYPSVIILSLYGIKIFQNYINIKIILFFVTFSILTSLFWIINNHPFQYVYYNSLVKNKIKNNFELDYWGVSNLHTLNYIIDNYNRDEYFIFAYSNSPYHYSINMIEPEIRNKIKFVKEIKNAEFILSN
;
A
#
# COMPACT_ATOMS: atom_id res chain seq x y z
N THR A 1 -3.18 2.74 -0.29
CA THR A 1 -3.47 1.31 -0.11
C THR A 1 -4.06 0.96 1.26
N THR A 2 -3.99 1.83 2.26
CA THR A 2 -4.54 1.58 3.60
C THR A 2 -6.00 2.04 3.67
N PRO A 3 -6.92 1.26 4.29
CA PRO A 3 -8.31 1.68 4.50
C PRO A 3 -8.41 3.02 5.24
N LEU A 4 -9.36 3.87 4.82
CA LEU A 4 -9.48 5.24 5.34
C LEU A 4 -9.65 5.31 6.86
N LEU A 5 -10.40 4.39 7.43
CA LEU A 5 -10.63 4.35 8.87
C LEU A 5 -9.30 4.15 9.64
N ILE A 6 -8.43 3.26 9.15
CA ILE A 6 -7.11 3.04 9.75
C ILE A 6 -6.26 4.30 9.64
N VAL A 7 -6.28 4.97 8.48
CA VAL A 7 -5.56 6.24 8.27
C VAL A 7 -6.05 7.31 9.24
N PHE A 8 -7.37 7.44 9.40
CA PHE A 8 -7.96 8.40 10.34
C PHE A 8 -7.56 8.09 11.79
N LEU A 9 -7.71 6.84 12.23
CA LEU A 9 -7.32 6.40 13.57
C LEU A 9 -5.82 6.59 13.83
N PHE A 10 -4.99 6.37 12.82
CA PHE A 10 -3.56 6.64 12.90
C PHE A 10 -3.26 8.11 13.16
N PHE A 11 -3.89 9.04 12.43
CA PHE A 11 -3.67 10.48 12.65
C PHE A 11 -4.14 10.93 14.04
N VAL A 12 -5.22 10.38 14.53
CA VAL A 12 -5.65 10.61 15.92
C VAL A 12 -4.62 10.08 16.90
N GLY A 13 -4.21 8.82 16.74
CA GLY A 13 -3.26 8.18 17.64
C GLY A 13 -1.89 8.88 17.67
N ILE A 14 -1.34 9.25 16.51
CA ILE A 14 -0.05 9.94 16.43
C ILE A 14 -0.12 11.34 17.09
N SER A 15 -1.22 12.07 16.89
CA SER A 15 -1.41 13.40 17.49
C SER A 15 -1.48 13.34 19.02
N PHE A 16 -2.21 12.37 19.57
CA PHE A 16 -2.29 12.19 21.01
C PHE A 16 -0.99 11.64 21.59
N CYS A 17 -0.30 10.75 20.90
CA CYS A 17 1.01 10.24 21.32
C CYS A 17 2.04 11.38 21.41
N ALA A 18 2.09 12.26 20.41
CA ALA A 18 2.95 13.43 20.43
C ALA A 18 2.61 14.38 21.57
N LYS A 19 1.30 14.63 21.81
CA LYS A 19 0.84 15.45 22.92
C LYS A 19 1.26 14.88 24.27
N ASP A 20 1.08 13.57 24.49
CA ASP A 20 1.46 12.90 25.72
C ASP A 20 2.97 12.96 25.94
N LEU A 21 3.77 12.75 24.91
CA LEU A 21 5.22 12.83 24.98
C LEU A 21 5.68 14.24 25.35
N ILE A 22 5.12 15.28 24.74
CA ILE A 22 5.42 16.67 25.07
C ILE A 22 5.03 17.00 26.50
N ASN A 23 3.83 16.60 26.93
CA ASN A 23 3.36 16.83 28.29
C ASN A 23 4.24 16.13 29.34
N ASN A 24 4.62 14.89 29.09
CA ASN A 24 5.50 14.15 29.99
C ASN A 24 6.89 14.80 30.05
N PHE A 25 7.42 15.26 28.92
CA PHE A 25 8.70 15.96 28.85
C PHE A 25 8.68 17.27 29.67
N ILE A 26 7.63 18.10 29.50
CA ILE A 26 7.49 19.37 30.23
C ILE A 26 7.30 19.16 31.74
N ASN A 27 6.69 18.04 32.15
CA ASN A 27 6.40 17.74 33.53
C ASN A 27 7.42 16.81 34.22
N ILE A 28 8.56 16.52 33.59
CA ILE A 28 9.63 15.67 34.14
C ILE A 28 10.04 16.16 35.55
N ASP A 29 10.21 17.45 35.74
CA ASP A 29 10.63 18.04 37.03
C ASP A 29 9.56 17.98 38.12
N LYS A 30 8.29 17.76 37.75
CA LYS A 30 7.15 17.71 38.68
C LYS A 30 6.86 16.31 39.19
N HIS A 31 7.27 15.30 38.46
CA HIS A 31 7.14 13.89 38.84
C HIS A 31 8.44 13.42 39.48
N LYS A 32 8.39 12.85 40.71
CA LYS A 32 9.56 12.27 41.39
C LYS A 32 10.26 11.17 40.57
N ASP A 33 9.56 10.60 39.58
CA ASP A 33 10.08 9.62 38.65
C ASP A 33 10.32 10.30 37.30
N SER A 34 11.57 10.41 36.90
CA SER A 34 12.03 11.02 35.63
C SER A 34 11.70 10.19 34.41
N ASN A 35 10.50 9.60 34.34
CA ASN A 35 10.11 8.71 33.26
C ASN A 35 9.33 9.46 32.19
N LEU A 36 9.77 9.35 30.95
CA LEU A 36 9.06 9.87 29.74
C LEU A 36 7.75 9.10 29.45
N TRP A 37 7.52 7.99 30.15
CA TRP A 37 6.31 7.17 30.02
C TRP A 37 5.80 6.75 31.41
N LEU A 38 4.48 6.70 31.53
CA LEU A 38 3.81 6.34 32.80
C LEU A 38 3.51 4.83 32.89
N ASN A 39 3.46 4.12 31.79
CA ASN A 39 3.15 2.69 31.76
C ASN A 39 3.67 2.01 30.47
N ASN A 40 3.67 0.67 30.46
CA ASN A 40 4.14 -0.13 29.32
C ASN A 40 3.38 0.16 28.03
N PHE A 41 2.11 0.52 28.09
CA PHE A 41 1.33 0.85 26.91
C PHE A 41 1.83 2.15 26.24
N GLN A 42 2.18 3.16 27.04
CA GLN A 42 2.74 4.39 26.51
C GLN A 42 4.11 4.18 25.86
N ILE A 43 4.98 3.34 26.43
CA ILE A 43 6.30 3.07 25.85
C ILE A 43 6.17 2.46 24.43
N PHE A 44 5.24 1.51 24.23
CA PHE A 44 5.00 0.96 22.89
C PHE A 44 4.53 2.01 21.90
N ASN A 45 3.64 2.91 22.30
CA ASN A 45 3.18 4.00 21.43
C ASN A 45 4.30 4.99 21.11
N ILE A 46 5.13 5.34 22.08
CA ILE A 46 6.29 6.23 21.89
C ILE A 46 7.31 5.58 20.94
N LEU A 47 7.62 4.30 21.13
CA LEU A 47 8.52 3.57 20.24
C LEU A 47 7.99 3.50 18.81
N ALA A 48 6.68 3.25 18.65
CA ALA A 48 6.03 3.25 17.33
C ALA A 48 6.08 4.65 16.68
N PHE A 49 5.84 5.70 17.47
CA PHE A 49 5.95 7.09 17.02
C PHE A 49 7.37 7.43 16.57
N LEU A 50 8.36 7.15 17.41
CA LEU A 50 9.77 7.41 17.10
C LEU A 50 10.24 6.61 15.88
N ASN A 51 9.83 5.35 15.75
CA ASN A 51 10.15 4.55 14.57
C ASN A 51 9.68 5.23 13.28
N ILE A 52 8.45 5.76 13.26
CA ILE A 52 7.93 6.47 12.08
C ILE A 52 8.69 7.77 11.85
N VAL A 53 8.86 8.60 12.89
CA VAL A 53 9.49 9.92 12.77
C VAL A 53 10.95 9.79 12.34
N ILE A 54 11.72 8.90 12.98
CA ILE A 54 13.14 8.72 12.67
C ILE A 54 13.31 8.20 11.25
N MET A 55 12.55 7.19 10.85
CA MET A 55 12.70 6.60 9.52
C MET A 55 12.25 7.53 8.40
N LEU A 56 11.14 8.25 8.58
CA LEU A 56 10.72 9.26 7.58
C LEU A 56 11.71 10.41 7.51
N SER A 57 12.23 10.89 8.66
CA SER A 57 13.26 11.93 8.69
C SER A 57 14.53 11.46 7.97
N TYR A 58 14.97 10.22 8.18
CA TYR A 58 16.12 9.64 7.49
C TYR A 58 15.90 9.63 5.97
N ILE A 59 14.76 9.14 5.50
CA ILE A 59 14.42 9.09 4.07
C ILE A 59 14.47 10.49 3.45
N ILE A 60 13.93 11.50 4.13
CA ILE A 60 13.88 12.89 3.64
C ILE A 60 15.26 13.51 3.64
N LEU A 61 16.00 13.40 4.74
CA LEU A 61 17.33 14.05 4.90
C LEU A 61 18.37 13.48 3.94
N PHE A 62 18.33 12.19 3.68
CA PHE A 62 19.28 11.52 2.78
C PHE A 62 18.79 11.42 1.33
N ASN A 63 17.66 12.06 0.99
CA ASN A 63 17.08 12.01 -0.35
C ASN A 63 17.02 10.58 -0.91
N SER A 64 16.62 9.62 -0.08
CA SER A 64 16.61 8.21 -0.45
C SER A 64 15.64 7.96 -1.61
N THR A 65 16.09 7.28 -2.66
CA THR A 65 15.25 6.93 -3.80
C THR A 65 14.22 5.88 -3.38
N LEU A 66 12.93 6.26 -3.41
CA LEU A 66 11.81 5.36 -3.15
C LEU A 66 11.09 5.06 -4.47
N TYR A 67 10.83 3.80 -4.72
CA TYR A 67 10.04 3.34 -5.86
C TYR A 67 9.15 2.16 -5.45
N GLY A 68 8.09 1.87 -6.23
CA GLY A 68 7.18 0.76 -5.92
C GLY A 68 6.29 1.00 -4.70
N GLY A 69 5.84 2.23 -4.45
CA GLY A 69 4.87 2.58 -3.41
C GLY A 69 5.34 2.25 -1.99
N TRP A 70 4.56 1.43 -1.26
CA TRP A 70 4.86 1.04 0.13
C TRP A 70 6.04 0.06 0.29
N ARG A 71 6.60 -0.46 -0.76
CA ARG A 71 7.61 -1.52 -0.72
C ARG A 71 8.77 -1.21 0.23
N HIS A 72 9.33 0.00 0.14
CA HIS A 72 10.48 0.42 0.93
C HIS A 72 10.13 0.87 2.36
N THR A 73 8.87 1.15 2.63
CA THR A 73 8.38 1.65 3.92
C THR A 73 7.40 0.69 4.61
N TYR A 74 7.22 -0.51 4.05
CA TYR A 74 6.26 -1.48 4.57
C TYR A 74 6.55 -1.90 6.01
N PHE A 75 7.80 -1.91 6.43
CA PHE A 75 8.21 -2.18 7.82
C PHE A 75 7.69 -1.16 8.84
N LEU A 76 7.22 0.02 8.38
CA LEU A 76 6.56 1.01 9.25
C LEU A 76 5.09 0.66 9.55
N TYR A 77 4.51 -0.27 8.77
CA TYR A 77 3.10 -0.59 8.90
C TYR A 77 2.69 -1.11 10.29
N PRO A 78 3.47 -1.95 10.98
CA PRO A 78 3.19 -2.32 12.38
C PRO A 78 3.08 -1.10 13.30
N SER A 79 3.95 -0.09 13.15
CA SER A 79 3.89 1.15 13.93
C SER A 79 2.64 1.97 13.61
N VAL A 80 2.21 1.99 12.36
CA VAL A 80 0.92 2.62 11.95
C VAL A 80 -0.25 1.93 12.63
N ILE A 81 -0.26 0.60 12.71
CA ILE A 81 -1.31 -0.16 13.37
C ILE A 81 -1.31 0.09 14.89
N ILE A 82 -0.15 0.09 15.55
CA ILE A 82 -0.04 0.37 16.98
C ILE A 82 -0.64 1.74 17.31
N LEU A 83 -0.27 2.78 16.55
CA LEU A 83 -0.81 4.12 16.75
C LEU A 83 -2.31 4.21 16.38
N SER A 84 -2.79 3.44 15.40
CA SER A 84 -4.23 3.36 15.11
C SER A 84 -5.00 2.72 16.28
N LEU A 85 -4.45 1.69 16.93
CA LEU A 85 -5.02 1.10 18.13
C LEU A 85 -5.04 2.09 19.30
N TYR A 86 -4.01 2.95 19.39
CA TYR A 86 -4.02 4.04 20.35
C TYR A 86 -5.14 5.04 20.06
N GLY A 87 -5.39 5.37 18.79
CA GLY A 87 -6.55 6.16 18.36
C GLY A 87 -7.88 5.53 18.79
N ILE A 88 -8.04 4.22 18.67
CA ILE A 88 -9.22 3.50 19.18
C ILE A 88 -9.37 3.70 20.69
N LYS A 89 -8.28 3.55 21.45
CA LYS A 89 -8.30 3.74 22.91
C LYS A 89 -8.73 5.15 23.32
N ILE A 90 -8.32 6.17 22.57
CA ILE A 90 -8.79 7.55 22.80
C ILE A 90 -10.30 7.65 22.58
N PHE A 91 -10.80 7.09 21.46
CA PHE A 91 -12.23 7.13 21.16
C PHE A 91 -13.11 6.36 22.15
N GLN A 92 -12.59 5.31 22.78
CA GLN A 92 -13.32 4.57 23.82
C GLN A 92 -13.77 5.45 25.00
N ASN A 93 -13.11 6.57 25.25
CA ASN A 93 -13.51 7.53 26.28
C ASN A 93 -14.76 8.33 25.91
N TYR A 94 -15.14 8.36 24.64
CA TYR A 94 -16.24 9.17 24.10
C TYR A 94 -17.34 8.33 23.46
N ILE A 95 -17.01 7.16 22.93
CA ILE A 95 -17.89 6.33 22.11
C ILE A 95 -17.83 4.88 22.62
N ASN A 96 -18.98 4.21 22.66
CA ASN A 96 -19.06 2.82 23.07
C ASN A 96 -18.16 1.94 22.18
N ILE A 97 -17.33 1.10 22.78
CA ILE A 97 -16.41 0.21 22.08
C ILE A 97 -17.09 -0.66 21.04
N LYS A 98 -18.33 -1.10 21.28
CA LYS A 98 -19.09 -1.92 20.32
C LYS A 98 -19.34 -1.20 19.01
N ILE A 99 -19.57 0.12 19.07
CA ILE A 99 -19.76 0.97 17.88
C ILE A 99 -18.44 1.10 17.13
N ILE A 100 -17.34 1.34 17.83
CA ILE A 100 -16.01 1.44 17.21
C ILE A 100 -15.66 0.12 16.53
N LEU A 101 -15.82 -1.01 17.21
CA LEU A 101 -15.55 -2.33 16.65
C LEU A 101 -16.43 -2.63 15.43
N PHE A 102 -17.69 -2.21 15.43
CA PHE A 102 -18.58 -2.36 14.27
C PHE A 102 -17.98 -1.65 13.05
N PHE A 103 -17.56 -0.38 13.17
CA PHE A 103 -16.96 0.35 12.05
C PHE A 103 -15.61 -0.23 11.60
N VAL A 104 -14.77 -0.70 12.54
CA VAL A 104 -13.50 -1.35 12.21
C VAL A 104 -13.76 -2.64 11.45
N THR A 105 -14.66 -3.50 11.94
CA THR A 105 -15.04 -4.75 11.27
C THR A 105 -15.63 -4.48 9.88
N PHE A 106 -16.53 -3.50 9.77
CA PHE A 106 -17.11 -3.10 8.50
C PHE A 106 -16.04 -2.65 7.49
N SER A 107 -15.06 -1.84 7.95
CA SER A 107 -13.94 -1.39 7.11
C SER A 107 -13.06 -2.55 6.64
N ILE A 108 -12.82 -3.55 7.48
CA ILE A 108 -12.08 -4.76 7.11
C ILE A 108 -12.88 -5.58 6.08
N LEU A 109 -14.16 -5.79 6.31
CA LEU A 109 -15.03 -6.56 5.41
C LEU A 109 -15.13 -5.92 4.02
N THR A 110 -15.26 -4.60 3.93
CA THR A 110 -15.26 -3.89 2.65
C THR A 110 -13.93 -4.04 1.91
N SER A 111 -12.82 -4.03 2.62
CA SER A 111 -11.50 -4.25 2.03
C SER A 111 -11.33 -5.69 1.55
N LEU A 112 -11.79 -6.68 2.32
CA LEU A 112 -11.79 -8.09 1.93
C LEU A 112 -12.66 -8.33 0.68
N PHE A 113 -13.86 -7.76 0.65
CA PHE A 113 -14.75 -7.85 -0.51
C PHE A 113 -14.07 -7.27 -1.76
N TRP A 114 -13.41 -6.12 -1.62
CA TRP A 114 -12.68 -5.53 -2.74
C TRP A 114 -11.53 -6.44 -3.21
N ILE A 115 -10.75 -7.02 -2.29
CA ILE A 115 -9.64 -7.94 -2.59
C ILE A 115 -10.14 -9.16 -3.39
N ILE A 116 -11.25 -9.77 -2.97
CA ILE A 116 -11.83 -10.95 -3.63
C ILE A 116 -12.27 -10.61 -5.06
N ASN A 117 -12.99 -9.47 -5.23
CA ASN A 117 -13.51 -9.09 -6.54
C ASN A 117 -12.46 -8.58 -7.53
N ASN A 118 -11.28 -8.18 -7.04
CA ASN A 118 -10.21 -7.66 -7.88
C ASN A 118 -8.99 -8.58 -7.94
N HIS A 119 -9.17 -9.86 -7.63
CA HIS A 119 -8.11 -10.83 -7.84
C HIS A 119 -7.81 -11.02 -9.35
N PRO A 120 -6.54 -11.04 -9.79
CA PRO A 120 -5.28 -11.00 -9.04
C PRO A 120 -4.70 -9.60 -8.82
N PHE A 121 -5.46 -8.52 -9.03
CA PHE A 121 -4.99 -7.12 -9.01
C PHE A 121 -5.13 -6.46 -7.64
N GLN A 122 -5.05 -7.20 -6.52
CA GLN A 122 -5.23 -6.66 -5.16
C GLN A 122 -4.20 -5.59 -4.79
N TYR A 123 -3.01 -5.63 -5.37
CA TYR A 123 -1.95 -4.66 -5.14
C TYR A 123 -2.29 -3.25 -5.66
N VAL A 124 -3.28 -3.11 -6.53
CA VAL A 124 -3.77 -1.83 -7.06
C VAL A 124 -4.88 -1.24 -6.19
N TYR A 125 -5.00 -1.64 -4.92
CA TYR A 125 -5.95 -1.03 -4.01
C TYR A 125 -5.52 0.39 -3.62
N TYR A 126 -6.34 1.35 -3.96
CA TYR A 126 -6.22 2.75 -3.53
C TYR A 126 -7.49 3.19 -2.83
N ASN A 127 -7.35 3.86 -1.67
CA ASN A 127 -8.49 4.41 -0.97
C ASN A 127 -9.08 5.61 -1.73
N SER A 128 -10.29 6.04 -1.35
CA SER A 128 -11.04 7.06 -2.07
C SER A 128 -10.37 8.44 -2.11
N LEU A 129 -9.44 8.76 -1.18
CA LEU A 129 -8.74 10.05 -1.16
C LEU A 129 -7.83 10.25 -2.38
N VAL A 130 -7.24 9.18 -2.90
CA VAL A 130 -6.27 9.25 -4.00
C VAL A 130 -6.83 8.75 -5.32
N LYS A 131 -8.05 8.17 -5.34
CA LYS A 131 -8.64 7.51 -6.52
C LYS A 131 -8.58 8.36 -7.79
N ASN A 132 -8.82 9.66 -7.70
CA ASN A 132 -8.84 10.56 -8.86
C ASN A 132 -7.44 10.99 -9.34
N LYS A 133 -6.39 10.69 -8.57
CA LYS A 133 -5.00 11.10 -8.86
C LYS A 133 -4.09 9.91 -9.20
N ILE A 134 -4.65 8.71 -9.30
CA ILE A 134 -3.87 7.47 -9.39
C ILE A 134 -3.02 7.46 -10.66
N LYS A 135 -3.62 7.70 -11.83
CA LYS A 135 -2.94 7.60 -13.14
C LYS A 135 -1.69 8.47 -13.29
N ASN A 136 -1.66 9.62 -12.62
CA ASN A 136 -0.57 10.59 -12.80
C ASN A 136 0.51 10.51 -11.72
N ASN A 137 0.20 9.85 -10.57
CA ASN A 137 1.08 9.90 -9.41
C ASN A 137 1.51 8.53 -8.89
N PHE A 138 0.95 7.45 -9.42
CA PHE A 138 1.24 6.10 -8.96
C PHE A 138 1.44 5.14 -10.12
N GLU A 139 2.39 4.26 -9.96
CA GLU A 139 2.64 3.16 -10.86
C GLU A 139 1.60 2.06 -10.61
N LEU A 140 0.78 1.74 -11.61
CA LEU A 140 -0.37 0.86 -11.43
C LEU A 140 -0.01 -0.61 -11.54
N ASP A 141 0.92 -0.96 -12.40
CA ASP A 141 1.29 -2.36 -12.65
C ASP A 141 2.82 -2.55 -12.77
N TYR A 142 3.53 -2.16 -11.73
CA TYR A 142 5.00 -2.31 -11.65
C TYR A 142 5.47 -3.75 -11.94
N TRP A 143 4.70 -4.74 -11.52
CA TRP A 143 5.07 -6.15 -11.70
C TRP A 143 4.58 -6.76 -13.01
N GLY A 144 3.81 -6.03 -13.81
CA GLY A 144 3.27 -6.51 -15.08
C GLY A 144 2.31 -7.69 -14.94
N VAL A 145 1.56 -7.77 -13.84
CA VAL A 145 0.58 -8.84 -13.61
C VAL A 145 -0.53 -8.80 -14.67
N SER A 146 -0.86 -7.60 -15.18
CA SER A 146 -1.84 -7.42 -16.26
C SER A 146 -1.38 -8.00 -17.59
N ASN A 147 -0.07 -8.18 -17.80
CA ASN A 147 0.47 -8.68 -19.07
C ASN A 147 -0.08 -10.06 -19.42
N LEU A 148 -0.17 -10.99 -18.45
CA LEU A 148 -0.73 -12.31 -18.70
C LEU A 148 -2.20 -12.22 -19.12
N HIS A 149 -2.99 -11.39 -18.43
CA HIS A 149 -4.39 -11.17 -18.77
C HIS A 149 -4.56 -10.56 -20.16
N THR A 150 -3.71 -9.59 -20.50
CA THR A 150 -3.73 -8.94 -21.82
C THR A 150 -3.34 -9.92 -22.92
N LEU A 151 -2.32 -10.74 -22.71
CA LEU A 151 -1.91 -11.78 -23.65
C LEU A 151 -3.01 -12.82 -23.86
N ASN A 152 -3.61 -13.33 -22.79
CA ASN A 152 -4.74 -14.25 -22.89
C ASN A 152 -5.93 -13.61 -23.62
N TYR A 153 -6.27 -12.36 -23.31
CA TYR A 153 -7.33 -11.64 -24.00
C TYR A 153 -7.06 -11.53 -25.53
N ILE A 154 -5.81 -11.25 -25.94
CA ILE A 154 -5.44 -11.21 -27.35
C ILE A 154 -5.62 -12.59 -27.99
N ILE A 155 -5.13 -13.64 -27.34
CA ILE A 155 -5.22 -15.02 -27.84
C ILE A 155 -6.69 -15.46 -27.99
N ASP A 156 -7.52 -15.18 -27.01
CA ASP A 156 -8.92 -15.63 -26.96
C ASP A 156 -9.83 -14.88 -27.96
N ASN A 157 -9.51 -13.60 -28.23
CA ASN A 157 -10.38 -12.75 -29.06
C ASN A 157 -9.89 -12.56 -30.50
N TYR A 158 -8.63 -12.88 -30.78
CA TYR A 158 -8.05 -12.71 -32.12
C TYR A 158 -7.45 -14.04 -32.60
N ASN A 159 -8.12 -14.69 -33.57
CA ASN A 159 -7.59 -15.93 -34.15
C ASN A 159 -6.54 -15.59 -35.24
N ARG A 160 -5.27 -15.73 -34.89
CA ARG A 160 -4.12 -15.44 -35.74
C ARG A 160 -3.15 -16.62 -35.81
N ASP A 161 -2.46 -16.75 -36.93
CA ASP A 161 -1.37 -17.74 -37.03
C ASP A 161 -0.13 -17.29 -36.28
N GLU A 162 0.14 -15.98 -36.26
CA GLU A 162 1.18 -15.32 -35.47
C GLU A 162 0.64 -14.01 -34.89
N TYR A 163 1.11 -13.65 -33.67
CA TYR A 163 0.75 -12.42 -32.97
C TYR A 163 1.98 -11.52 -32.87
N PHE A 164 2.01 -10.41 -33.57
CA PHE A 164 3.10 -9.44 -33.52
C PHE A 164 2.84 -8.40 -32.45
N ILE A 165 3.59 -8.48 -31.34
CA ILE A 165 3.36 -7.68 -30.15
C ILE A 165 4.58 -6.78 -29.88
N PHE A 166 4.36 -5.49 -29.71
CA PHE A 166 5.36 -4.57 -29.18
C PHE A 166 5.15 -4.41 -27.67
N ALA A 167 6.18 -4.72 -26.87
CA ALA A 167 6.16 -4.49 -25.43
C ALA A 167 6.92 -3.20 -25.10
N TYR A 168 6.25 -2.29 -24.41
CA TYR A 168 6.88 -1.05 -23.96
C TYR A 168 7.99 -1.35 -22.93
N SER A 169 9.03 -0.51 -22.87
CA SER A 169 10.36 -0.81 -22.35
C SER A 169 10.45 -1.38 -20.93
N ASN A 170 9.45 -1.18 -20.07
CA ASN A 170 9.50 -1.61 -18.67
C ASN A 170 8.55 -2.77 -18.35
N SER A 171 7.88 -3.32 -19.36
CA SER A 171 6.91 -4.39 -19.11
C SER A 171 7.63 -5.73 -18.89
N PRO A 172 7.52 -6.38 -17.71
CA PRO A 172 8.15 -7.68 -17.44
C PRO A 172 7.39 -8.85 -18.09
N TYR A 173 7.05 -8.72 -19.38
CA TYR A 173 6.26 -9.70 -20.13
C TYR A 173 6.91 -11.08 -20.24
N HIS A 174 8.23 -11.18 -20.06
CA HIS A 174 8.97 -12.45 -20.12
C HIS A 174 8.47 -13.49 -19.14
N TYR A 175 8.00 -13.06 -17.95
CA TYR A 175 7.43 -14.00 -16.98
C TYR A 175 6.04 -14.45 -17.41
N SER A 176 5.23 -13.54 -17.91
CA SER A 176 3.86 -13.81 -18.35
C SER A 176 3.82 -14.75 -19.56
N ILE A 177 4.74 -14.60 -20.52
CA ILE A 177 4.79 -15.45 -21.69
C ILE A 177 5.15 -16.90 -21.36
N ASN A 178 5.95 -17.12 -20.30
CA ASN A 178 6.29 -18.46 -19.86
C ASN A 178 5.13 -19.20 -19.20
N MET A 179 4.05 -18.53 -18.82
CA MET A 179 2.83 -19.09 -18.28
C MET A 179 1.82 -19.52 -19.36
N ILE A 180 2.07 -19.15 -20.63
CA ILE A 180 1.24 -19.50 -21.76
C ILE A 180 1.66 -20.88 -22.29
N GLU A 181 0.70 -21.67 -22.77
CA GLU A 181 0.95 -22.99 -23.37
C GLU A 181 1.99 -22.91 -24.49
N PRO A 182 2.93 -23.88 -24.57
CA PRO A 182 4.05 -23.84 -25.50
C PRO A 182 3.62 -23.69 -26.97
N GLU A 183 2.52 -24.31 -27.37
CA GLU A 183 2.00 -24.25 -28.75
C GLU A 183 1.57 -22.83 -29.12
N ILE A 184 0.87 -22.15 -28.23
CA ILE A 184 0.39 -20.78 -28.42
C ILE A 184 1.55 -19.79 -28.27
N ARG A 185 2.43 -20.01 -27.30
CA ARG A 185 3.61 -19.19 -27.05
C ARG A 185 4.50 -19.07 -28.28
N ASN A 186 4.66 -20.13 -29.05
CA ASN A 186 5.48 -20.13 -30.27
C ASN A 186 4.91 -19.22 -31.37
N LYS A 187 3.61 -18.92 -31.33
CA LYS A 187 2.94 -18.00 -32.25
C LYS A 187 3.14 -16.52 -31.86
N ILE A 188 3.57 -16.23 -30.64
CA ILE A 188 3.77 -14.86 -30.15
C ILE A 188 5.17 -14.39 -30.53
N LYS A 189 5.24 -13.30 -31.31
CA LYS A 189 6.46 -12.69 -31.80
C LYS A 189 6.59 -11.26 -31.24
N PHE A 190 7.58 -11.04 -30.39
CA PHE A 190 7.86 -9.68 -29.93
C PHE A 190 8.68 -8.93 -30.95
N VAL A 191 8.16 -7.79 -31.39
CA VAL A 191 8.80 -6.90 -32.36
C VAL A 191 9.48 -5.72 -31.67
N LYS A 192 10.56 -5.22 -32.26
CA LYS A 192 11.36 -4.11 -31.70
C LYS A 192 10.79 -2.72 -32.06
N GLU A 193 9.97 -2.62 -33.07
CA GLU A 193 9.43 -1.36 -33.55
C GLU A 193 7.91 -1.41 -33.55
N ILE A 194 7.30 -0.34 -33.06
CA ILE A 194 5.84 -0.19 -32.96
C ILE A 194 5.14 -0.37 -34.32
N LYS A 195 5.76 0.11 -35.37
CA LYS A 195 5.17 0.02 -36.75
C LYS A 195 4.99 -1.40 -37.27
N ASN A 196 5.72 -2.37 -36.69
CA ASN A 196 5.67 -3.78 -37.03
C ASN A 196 4.77 -4.59 -36.09
N ALA A 197 4.10 -3.93 -35.16
CA ALA A 197 3.23 -4.56 -34.17
C ALA A 197 1.75 -4.45 -34.57
N GLU A 198 1.01 -5.53 -34.33
CA GLU A 198 -0.46 -5.52 -34.35
C GLU A 198 -1.04 -5.14 -33.00
N PHE A 199 -0.32 -5.47 -31.93
CA PHE A 199 -0.72 -5.21 -30.55
C PHE A 199 0.39 -4.52 -29.76
N ILE A 200 -0.01 -3.63 -28.84
CA ILE A 200 0.91 -2.93 -27.95
C ILE A 200 0.63 -3.37 -26.52
N LEU A 201 1.64 -3.90 -25.85
CA LEU A 201 1.61 -4.25 -24.43
C LEU A 201 2.29 -3.12 -23.63
N SER A 202 1.52 -2.43 -22.81
CA SER A 202 2.04 -1.37 -21.94
C SER A 202 1.38 -1.44 -20.56
N ASN A 203 2.12 -1.10 -19.53
CA ASN A 203 1.65 -1.01 -18.17
C ASN A 203 1.26 0.41 -17.83
#